data_1105fec0f5ec1c1e9135b8b5ccf4ec49
#
_entry.id   1105fec0f5ec1c1e9135b8b5ccf4ec49
#
_cell.length_a   1.000
_cell.length_b   1.000
_cell.length_c   1.000
_cell.angle_alpha   90.00
_cell.angle_beta   90.00
_cell.angle_gamma   90.00
#
_symmetry.space_group_name_H-M   'P 1'
#
loop_
_entity.id
_entity.type
_entity.pdbx_description
1 polymer ?
#
loop_
_entity_poly.entity_id
_entity_poly.type
_entity_poly.pdbx_seq_one_letter_code
_entity_poly.pdbx_strand_id
1 'polypeptide(L)'
;VNEIGKLFRGHNIVEYKSPEDHMDIDDFYKAAAYGCLYKASGQYVDERNADDITVTMIRHAKPEGLFRYFEEHHVKMPNPYAGIYYILDTVLFPTQIIVGKELNRKSHTWLSALSDKVQKQEMKELLDRIGILTQKLDRELADSVLEVSVRANKQVIEELRGDDSMCQALLEIMEPEIEKIKRDEAQKGHIYGAISMCRDLGLSDDVILKRLQEKYHLSWKEAEKYLQADS
;
A
#
# COMPACT_ATOMS: atom_id res chain seq x y z
N VAL A 1 18.78 -13.23 6.59
CA VAL A 1 17.64 -13.03 5.67
C VAL A 1 16.38 -13.19 6.50
N ASN A 2 15.48 -12.21 6.51
CA ASN A 2 14.22 -12.33 7.23
C ASN A 2 13.29 -13.37 6.54
N GLU A 3 12.22 -13.76 7.22
CA GLU A 3 11.34 -14.85 6.76
C GLU A 3 10.70 -14.55 5.39
N ILE A 4 10.36 -13.30 5.11
CA ILE A 4 9.78 -12.86 3.82
C ILE A 4 10.76 -13.09 2.67
N GLY A 5 12.04 -12.75 2.87
CA GLY A 5 13.07 -12.93 1.85
C GLY A 5 13.48 -14.37 1.58
N LYS A 6 12.97 -15.35 2.34
CA LYS A 6 13.35 -16.76 2.12
C LYS A 6 12.81 -17.35 0.83
N LEU A 7 11.69 -16.85 0.33
CA LEU A 7 11.16 -17.25 -0.98
C LEU A 7 11.89 -16.53 -2.14
N PHE A 8 12.46 -15.38 -1.89
CA PHE A 8 13.03 -14.52 -2.93
C PHE A 8 14.12 -15.21 -3.75
N ARG A 9 14.09 -14.96 -5.05
CA ARG A 9 15.07 -15.41 -6.02
C ARG A 9 15.67 -14.20 -6.73
N GLY A 10 16.19 -14.36 -7.94
CA GLY A 10 16.82 -13.28 -8.71
C GLY A 10 15.91 -12.05 -8.90
N HIS A 11 14.63 -12.29 -9.22
CA HIS A 11 13.65 -11.24 -9.50
C HIS A 11 12.38 -11.46 -8.68
N ASN A 12 11.91 -10.39 -8.00
CA ASN A 12 10.80 -10.49 -7.08
C ASN A 12 9.73 -9.45 -7.43
N ILE A 13 8.60 -9.92 -7.97
CA ILE A 13 7.44 -9.08 -8.25
C ILE A 13 6.68 -8.89 -6.93
N VAL A 14 6.45 -7.65 -6.53
CA VAL A 14 5.76 -7.35 -5.26
C VAL A 14 4.51 -6.53 -5.56
N GLU A 15 3.35 -7.07 -5.19
CA GLU A 15 2.07 -6.40 -5.20
C GLU A 15 1.66 -6.07 -3.76
N TYR A 16 1.52 -4.81 -3.44
CA TYR A 16 1.04 -4.34 -2.14
C TYR A 16 -0.37 -3.78 -2.27
N LYS A 17 -1.24 -4.18 -1.36
CA LYS A 17 -2.59 -3.64 -1.21
C LYS A 17 -2.66 -2.79 0.05
N SER A 18 -3.10 -1.54 -0.10
CA SER A 18 -3.33 -0.64 1.03
C SER A 18 -4.38 -1.21 2.00
N PRO A 19 -4.47 -0.72 3.23
CA PRO A 19 -5.47 -1.20 4.19
C PRO A 19 -6.91 -1.13 3.69
N GLU A 20 -7.22 -0.13 2.85
CA GLU A 20 -8.55 0.11 2.28
C GLU A 20 -8.85 -0.77 1.05
N ASP A 21 -7.82 -1.30 0.40
CA ASP A 21 -7.96 -2.11 -0.81
C ASP A 21 -8.33 -3.56 -0.48
N HIS A 22 -9.05 -4.18 -1.39
CA HIS A 22 -9.31 -5.62 -1.38
C HIS A 22 -8.20 -6.38 -2.10
N MET A 23 -8.07 -7.65 -1.76
CA MET A 23 -7.21 -8.61 -2.47
C MET A 23 -8.04 -9.85 -2.76
N ASP A 24 -8.23 -10.15 -4.03
CA ASP A 24 -9.05 -11.25 -4.52
C ASP A 24 -8.31 -12.10 -5.56
N ILE A 25 -9.04 -13.02 -6.20
CA ILE A 25 -8.46 -13.94 -7.19
C ILE A 25 -8.00 -13.20 -8.46
N ASP A 26 -8.66 -12.13 -8.84
CA ASP A 26 -8.27 -11.35 -10.03
C ASP A 26 -6.94 -10.62 -9.76
N ASP A 27 -6.72 -10.13 -8.54
CA ASP A 27 -5.43 -9.58 -8.12
C ASP A 27 -4.31 -10.61 -8.14
N PHE A 28 -4.62 -11.86 -7.77
CA PHE A 28 -3.66 -12.96 -7.84
C PHE A 28 -3.23 -13.22 -9.29
N TYR A 29 -4.18 -13.33 -10.21
CA TYR A 29 -3.87 -13.50 -11.64
C TYR A 29 -3.17 -12.27 -12.23
N LYS A 30 -3.52 -11.07 -11.79
CA LYS A 30 -2.85 -9.83 -12.19
C LYS A 30 -1.39 -9.79 -11.76
N ALA A 31 -1.09 -10.19 -10.52
CA ALA A 31 0.29 -10.27 -10.03
C ALA A 31 1.10 -11.33 -10.81
N ALA A 32 0.51 -12.47 -11.13
CA ALA A 32 1.12 -13.48 -11.99
C ALA A 32 1.36 -12.95 -13.41
N ALA A 33 0.41 -12.18 -13.98
CA ALA A 33 0.57 -11.55 -15.29
C ALA A 33 1.71 -10.54 -15.30
N TYR A 34 1.95 -9.77 -14.24
CA TYR A 34 3.12 -8.91 -14.12
C TYR A 34 4.43 -9.72 -14.18
N GLY A 35 4.48 -10.88 -13.52
CA GLY A 35 5.60 -11.82 -13.64
C GLY A 35 5.83 -12.29 -15.07
N CYS A 36 4.76 -12.66 -15.79
CA CYS A 36 4.81 -13.05 -17.19
C CYS A 36 5.30 -11.92 -18.09
N LEU A 37 4.77 -10.72 -17.92
CA LEU A 37 5.21 -9.54 -18.69
C LEU A 37 6.67 -9.21 -18.41
N TYR A 38 7.09 -9.27 -17.15
CA TYR A 38 8.48 -9.06 -16.79
C TYR A 38 9.40 -10.10 -17.42
N LYS A 39 9.06 -11.38 -17.36
CA LYS A 39 9.80 -12.47 -18.01
C LYS A 39 9.94 -12.23 -19.51
N ALA A 40 8.87 -11.80 -20.16
CA ALA A 40 8.82 -11.61 -21.61
C ALA A 40 9.46 -10.30 -22.10
N SER A 41 9.78 -9.35 -21.21
CA SER A 41 10.29 -8.01 -21.58
C SER A 41 11.81 -7.93 -21.74
N GLY A 42 12.52 -9.06 -21.79
CA GLY A 42 13.96 -9.12 -22.11
C GLY A 42 14.26 -8.71 -23.54
N GLN A 43 15.52 -8.34 -23.80
CA GLN A 43 16.00 -8.01 -25.17
C GLN A 43 16.22 -9.25 -26.01
N TYR A 44 16.53 -10.39 -25.38
CA TYR A 44 16.79 -11.67 -26.00
C TYR A 44 15.80 -12.73 -25.53
N VAL A 45 15.65 -13.77 -26.35
CA VAL A 45 14.80 -14.93 -26.00
C VAL A 45 15.36 -15.59 -24.74
N ASP A 46 14.48 -15.77 -23.75
CA ASP A 46 14.78 -16.40 -22.45
C ASP A 46 15.88 -15.74 -21.62
N GLU A 47 16.10 -14.44 -21.82
CA GLU A 47 17.09 -13.65 -21.07
C GLU A 47 16.86 -13.70 -19.57
N ARG A 48 15.58 -13.74 -19.14
CA ARG A 48 15.19 -13.88 -17.74
C ARG A 48 14.63 -15.27 -17.51
N ASN A 49 15.33 -16.05 -16.70
CA ASN A 49 14.87 -17.39 -16.36
C ASN A 49 13.61 -17.32 -15.48
N ALA A 50 12.56 -18.06 -15.84
CA ALA A 50 11.33 -18.12 -15.07
C ALA A 50 11.57 -18.65 -13.64
N ASP A 51 12.53 -19.55 -13.46
CA ASP A 51 12.88 -20.10 -12.16
C ASP A 51 13.49 -19.07 -11.19
N ASP A 52 13.98 -17.93 -11.71
CA ASP A 52 14.52 -16.83 -10.91
C ASP A 52 13.46 -15.77 -10.54
N ILE A 53 12.21 -15.98 -10.95
CA ILE A 53 11.12 -15.05 -10.67
C ILE A 53 10.25 -15.57 -9.54
N THR A 54 9.91 -14.69 -8.58
CA THR A 54 8.93 -14.95 -7.53
C THR A 54 7.88 -13.85 -7.48
N VAL A 55 6.71 -14.16 -6.93
CA VAL A 55 5.63 -13.20 -6.71
C VAL A 55 5.34 -13.08 -5.22
N THR A 56 5.20 -11.87 -4.73
CA THR A 56 4.84 -11.58 -3.34
C THR A 56 3.64 -10.65 -3.33
N MET A 57 2.58 -11.07 -2.68
CA MET A 57 1.38 -10.26 -2.48
C MET A 57 1.27 -9.90 -1.01
N ILE A 58 1.11 -8.62 -0.71
CA ILE A 58 1.10 -8.12 0.68
C ILE A 58 -0.22 -7.40 0.95
N ARG A 59 -0.90 -7.77 2.01
CA ARG A 59 -2.06 -7.06 2.55
C ARG A 59 -2.06 -7.15 4.07
N HIS A 60 -2.48 -6.07 4.75
CA HIS A 60 -2.55 -6.11 6.21
C HIS A 60 -3.61 -7.08 6.72
N ALA A 61 -4.86 -6.96 6.28
CA ALA A 61 -5.93 -7.89 6.65
C ALA A 61 -5.88 -9.18 5.82
N LYS A 62 -6.26 -10.30 6.42
CA LYS A 62 -6.36 -11.59 5.71
C LYS A 62 -7.38 -11.49 4.58
N PRO A 63 -7.04 -11.85 3.34
CA PRO A 63 -7.95 -11.85 2.21
C PRO A 63 -8.81 -13.14 2.21
N GLU A 64 -9.82 -13.20 3.08
CA GLU A 64 -10.62 -14.41 3.32
C GLU A 64 -11.27 -14.98 2.04
N GLY A 65 -11.71 -14.12 1.11
CA GLY A 65 -12.29 -14.55 -0.17
C GLY A 65 -11.28 -15.30 -1.04
N LEU A 66 -10.04 -14.77 -1.13
CA LEU A 66 -8.96 -15.39 -1.88
C LEU A 66 -8.56 -16.74 -1.26
N PHE A 67 -8.45 -16.80 0.07
CA PHE A 67 -8.11 -18.02 0.79
C PHE A 67 -9.18 -19.10 0.61
N ARG A 68 -10.46 -18.73 0.70
CA ARG A 68 -11.58 -19.63 0.43
C ARG A 68 -11.55 -20.18 -1.00
N TYR A 69 -11.30 -19.32 -1.98
CA TYR A 69 -11.14 -19.75 -3.36
C TYR A 69 -10.05 -20.82 -3.51
N PHE A 70 -8.88 -20.63 -2.87
CA PHE A 70 -7.82 -21.63 -2.92
C PHE A 70 -8.19 -22.94 -2.22
N GLU A 71 -8.90 -22.89 -1.09
CA GLU A 71 -9.42 -24.09 -0.41
C GLU A 71 -10.40 -24.86 -1.31
N GLU A 72 -11.36 -24.18 -1.92
CA GLU A 72 -12.36 -24.78 -2.83
C GLU A 72 -11.71 -25.40 -4.08
N HIS A 73 -10.58 -24.85 -4.53
CA HIS A 73 -9.83 -25.37 -5.68
C HIS A 73 -8.66 -26.27 -5.29
N HIS A 74 -8.61 -26.70 -4.03
CA HIS A 74 -7.58 -27.62 -3.50
C HIS A 74 -6.13 -27.13 -3.70
N VAL A 75 -5.91 -25.82 -3.73
CA VAL A 75 -4.57 -25.22 -3.80
C VAL A 75 -3.90 -25.32 -2.43
N LYS A 76 -2.72 -25.91 -2.39
CA LYS A 76 -1.95 -26.02 -1.14
C LYS A 76 -1.35 -24.66 -0.76
N MET A 77 -1.61 -24.24 0.47
CA MET A 77 -1.08 -23.00 1.05
C MET A 77 -0.34 -23.29 2.38
N PRO A 78 0.84 -23.90 2.36
CA PRO A 78 1.62 -24.05 3.58
C PRO A 78 1.95 -22.69 4.18
N ASN A 79 1.86 -22.61 5.53
CA ASN A 79 2.18 -21.43 6.32
C ASN A 79 3.45 -21.69 7.15
N PRO A 80 4.65 -21.57 6.54
CA PRO A 80 5.91 -21.90 7.22
C PRO A 80 6.29 -20.89 8.30
N TYR A 81 5.77 -19.67 8.22
CA TYR A 81 5.98 -18.59 9.18
C TYR A 81 4.69 -17.84 9.43
N ALA A 82 4.50 -17.32 10.64
CA ALA A 82 3.30 -16.57 10.99
C ALA A 82 3.01 -15.46 9.95
N GLY A 83 1.83 -15.50 9.35
CA GLY A 83 1.39 -14.54 8.36
C GLY A 83 2.02 -14.66 6.96
N ILE A 84 2.81 -15.72 6.69
CA ILE A 84 3.45 -15.95 5.38
C ILE A 84 2.98 -17.28 4.81
N TYR A 85 2.20 -17.23 3.73
CA TYR A 85 1.59 -18.38 3.07
C TYR A 85 2.24 -18.60 1.71
N TYR A 86 2.68 -19.81 1.42
CA TYR A 86 3.32 -20.16 0.15
C TYR A 86 2.35 -20.86 -0.79
N ILE A 87 2.44 -20.54 -2.08
CA ILE A 87 1.78 -21.24 -3.18
C ILE A 87 2.90 -21.63 -4.16
N LEU A 88 3.25 -22.90 -4.15
CA LEU A 88 4.41 -23.42 -4.89
C LEU A 88 4.00 -24.33 -6.04
N ASP A 89 2.88 -25.03 -5.87
CA ASP A 89 2.30 -25.93 -6.86
C ASP A 89 1.24 -25.15 -7.67
N THR A 90 0.97 -25.50 -8.88
CA THR A 90 -0.11 -24.91 -9.70
C THR A 90 0.08 -23.45 -10.14
N VAL A 91 1.25 -22.86 -9.96
CA VAL A 91 1.58 -21.48 -10.35
C VAL A 91 2.81 -21.46 -11.28
N LEU A 92 2.89 -20.43 -12.15
CA LEU A 92 4.04 -20.23 -13.03
C LEU A 92 5.29 -19.78 -12.26
N PHE A 93 5.10 -19.05 -11.16
CA PHE A 93 6.15 -18.52 -10.31
C PHE A 93 5.85 -18.85 -8.86
N PRO A 94 6.83 -19.30 -8.06
CA PRO A 94 6.64 -19.45 -6.62
C PRO A 94 6.07 -18.15 -6.03
N THR A 95 4.93 -18.27 -5.37
CA THR A 95 4.18 -17.12 -4.86
C THR A 95 4.07 -17.19 -3.34
N GLN A 96 4.17 -16.04 -2.67
CA GLN A 96 3.81 -15.91 -1.26
C GLN A 96 2.75 -14.83 -1.06
N ILE A 97 1.85 -15.08 -0.10
CA ILE A 97 0.89 -14.10 0.39
C ILE A 97 1.28 -13.76 1.82
N ILE A 98 1.45 -12.46 2.08
CA ILE A 98 1.81 -11.94 3.39
C ILE A 98 0.61 -11.25 4.00
N VAL A 99 0.16 -11.76 5.15
CA VAL A 99 -0.93 -11.22 5.96
C VAL A 99 -0.32 -10.41 7.10
N GLY A 100 -0.27 -9.10 6.96
CA GLY A 100 0.46 -8.20 7.86
C GLY A 100 0.04 -8.33 9.32
N LYS A 101 -1.28 -8.48 9.60
CA LYS A 101 -1.80 -8.63 10.96
C LYS A 101 -1.35 -9.91 11.68
N GLU A 102 -0.91 -10.92 10.94
CA GLU A 102 -0.44 -12.22 11.47
C GLU A 102 1.08 -12.27 11.62
N LEU A 103 1.81 -11.30 11.05
CA LEU A 103 3.26 -11.22 11.16
C LEU A 103 3.71 -10.96 12.60
N ASN A 104 4.92 -11.44 12.94
CA ASN A 104 5.58 -11.02 14.17
C ASN A 104 5.97 -9.53 14.06
N ARG A 105 5.27 -8.66 14.80
CA ARG A 105 5.42 -7.21 14.74
C ARG A 105 6.84 -6.72 15.02
N LYS A 106 7.54 -7.36 15.98
CA LYS A 106 8.92 -6.98 16.32
C LYS A 106 9.91 -7.27 15.20
N SER A 107 9.70 -8.35 14.46
CA SER A 107 10.55 -8.73 13.32
C SER A 107 10.21 -7.97 12.05
N HIS A 108 8.95 -7.51 11.91
CA HIS A 108 8.42 -6.90 10.68
C HIS A 108 7.79 -5.53 10.93
N THR A 109 8.42 -4.67 11.76
CA THR A 109 7.88 -3.36 12.18
C THR A 109 7.43 -2.50 10.99
N TRP A 110 8.21 -2.45 9.91
CA TRP A 110 7.88 -1.66 8.70
C TRP A 110 6.59 -2.10 8.03
N LEU A 111 6.38 -3.40 7.85
CA LEU A 111 5.14 -3.93 7.26
C LEU A 111 3.96 -3.87 8.24
N SER A 112 4.22 -4.02 9.53
CA SER A 112 3.17 -3.89 10.57
C SER A 112 2.64 -2.47 10.66
N ALA A 113 3.48 -1.47 10.35
CA ALA A 113 3.08 -0.06 10.29
C ALA A 113 2.15 0.27 9.10
N LEU A 114 2.12 -0.56 8.06
CA LEU A 114 1.21 -0.42 6.92
C LEU A 114 -0.20 -0.96 7.25
N SER A 115 -0.77 -0.51 8.36
CA SER A 115 -2.05 -0.92 8.93
C SER A 115 -2.89 0.30 9.28
N ASP A 116 -4.21 0.15 9.27
CA ASP A 116 -5.20 1.11 9.78
C ASP A 116 -5.46 0.98 11.28
N LYS A 117 -4.74 0.09 11.98
CA LYS A 117 -4.90 -0.25 13.40
C LYS A 117 -3.58 -0.26 14.17
N VAL A 118 -2.68 0.61 13.79
CA VAL A 118 -1.39 0.79 14.49
C VAL A 118 -1.68 1.35 15.89
N GLN A 119 -1.08 0.72 16.90
CA GLN A 119 -1.19 1.21 18.28
C GLN A 119 -0.18 2.35 18.53
N LYS A 120 -0.47 3.21 19.51
CA LYS A 120 0.40 4.33 19.90
C LYS A 120 1.86 3.90 20.14
N GLN A 121 2.05 2.79 20.86
CA GLN A 121 3.39 2.26 21.13
C GLN A 121 4.11 1.79 19.85
N GLU A 122 3.38 1.17 18.91
CA GLU A 122 3.93 0.71 17.65
C GLU A 122 4.35 1.88 16.74
N MET A 123 3.56 2.95 16.74
CA MET A 123 3.92 4.19 16.03
C MET A 123 5.18 4.81 16.62
N LYS A 124 5.32 4.86 17.95
CA LYS A 124 6.57 5.31 18.60
C LYS A 124 7.76 4.46 18.17
N GLU A 125 7.64 3.14 18.19
CA GLU A 125 8.71 2.23 17.75
C GLU A 125 9.10 2.43 16.27
N LEU A 126 8.12 2.72 15.40
CA LEU A 126 8.39 3.07 14.01
C LEU A 126 9.19 4.36 13.91
N LEU A 127 8.75 5.42 14.60
CA LEU A 127 9.42 6.72 14.61
C LEU A 127 10.84 6.64 15.17
N ASP A 128 11.05 5.89 16.26
CA ASP A 128 12.37 5.64 16.83
C ASP A 128 13.31 4.97 15.80
N ARG A 129 12.79 3.98 15.05
CA ARG A 129 13.57 3.34 13.97
C ARG A 129 13.87 4.28 12.81
N ILE A 130 12.96 5.17 12.44
CA ILE A 130 13.21 6.20 11.43
C ILE A 130 14.30 7.15 11.90
N GLY A 131 14.23 7.60 13.17
CA GLY A 131 15.17 8.55 13.76
C GLY A 131 16.64 8.11 13.76
N ILE A 132 16.89 6.80 13.78
CA ILE A 132 18.26 6.26 13.75
C ILE A 132 18.80 5.99 12.33
N LEU A 133 17.98 6.13 11.28
CA LEU A 133 18.42 5.92 9.90
C LEU A 133 19.38 7.02 9.47
N THR A 134 20.52 6.64 8.91
CA THR A 134 21.58 7.57 8.46
C THR A 134 21.70 7.64 6.95
N GLN A 135 21.37 6.57 6.24
CA GLN A 135 21.48 6.51 4.79
C GLN A 135 20.29 7.21 4.12
N LYS A 136 20.56 7.99 3.08
CA LYS A 136 19.54 8.77 2.36
C LYS A 136 18.44 7.87 1.78
N LEU A 137 18.80 6.77 1.10
CA LEU A 137 17.85 5.85 0.49
C LEU A 137 16.93 5.22 1.55
N ASP A 138 17.48 4.81 2.70
CA ASP A 138 16.69 4.20 3.77
C ASP A 138 15.68 5.20 4.34
N ARG A 139 16.06 6.49 4.45
CA ARG A 139 15.14 7.55 4.87
C ARG A 139 14.02 7.77 3.86
N GLU A 140 14.33 7.89 2.57
CA GLU A 140 13.32 8.05 1.51
C GLU A 140 12.32 6.89 1.49
N LEU A 141 12.78 5.65 1.73
CA LEU A 141 11.90 4.49 1.85
C LEU A 141 11.07 4.54 3.14
N ALA A 142 11.67 4.95 4.25
CA ALA A 142 10.98 5.10 5.53
C ALA A 142 9.90 6.19 5.48
N ASP A 143 10.15 7.30 4.79
CA ASP A 143 9.17 8.38 4.57
C ASP A 143 7.93 7.85 3.83
N SER A 144 8.11 6.96 2.85
CA SER A 144 6.98 6.33 2.14
C SER A 144 6.13 5.45 3.07
N VAL A 145 6.76 4.69 3.98
CA VAL A 145 6.03 3.90 4.99
C VAL A 145 5.32 4.82 5.99
N LEU A 146 6.00 5.88 6.43
CA LEU A 146 5.46 6.85 7.36
C LEU A 146 4.22 7.55 6.79
N GLU A 147 4.26 7.98 5.53
CA GLU A 147 3.13 8.61 4.85
C GLU A 147 1.89 7.71 4.89
N VAL A 148 2.02 6.44 4.50
CA VAL A 148 0.90 5.47 4.52
C VAL A 148 0.40 5.27 5.94
N SER A 149 1.29 5.07 6.90
CA SER A 149 0.95 4.83 8.30
C SER A 149 0.22 6.01 8.94
N VAL A 150 0.69 7.23 8.73
CA VAL A 150 0.09 8.46 9.25
C VAL A 150 -1.30 8.70 8.64
N ARG A 151 -1.45 8.51 7.32
CA ARG A 151 -2.75 8.64 6.63
C ARG A 151 -3.80 7.67 7.19
N ALA A 152 -3.40 6.42 7.42
CA ALA A 152 -4.31 5.37 7.89
C ALA A 152 -4.65 5.48 9.40
N ASN A 153 -3.83 6.19 10.22
CA ASN A 153 -3.94 6.19 11.67
C ASN A 153 -4.01 7.61 12.28
N LYS A 154 -4.83 8.49 11.72
CA LYS A 154 -4.95 9.90 12.13
C LYS A 154 -5.23 10.08 13.62
N GLN A 155 -6.11 9.25 14.19
CA GLN A 155 -6.45 9.34 15.62
C GLN A 155 -5.24 9.08 16.51
N VAL A 156 -4.44 8.06 16.17
CA VAL A 156 -3.19 7.73 16.90
C VAL A 156 -2.17 8.88 16.81
N ILE A 157 -2.14 9.55 15.66
CA ILE A 157 -1.27 10.71 15.46
C ILE A 157 -1.68 11.89 16.34
N GLU A 158 -2.98 12.19 16.43
CA GLU A 158 -3.49 13.24 17.31
C GLU A 158 -3.21 12.92 18.79
N GLU A 159 -3.38 11.67 19.22
CA GLU A 159 -3.05 11.22 20.56
C GLU A 159 -1.54 11.35 20.88
N LEU A 160 -0.68 11.08 19.89
CA LEU A 160 0.77 11.24 20.03
C LEU A 160 1.17 12.71 20.16
N ARG A 161 0.56 13.60 19.39
CA ARG A 161 0.82 15.06 19.47
C ARG A 161 0.45 15.66 20.82
N GLY A 162 -0.58 15.11 21.47
CA GLY A 162 -1.00 15.50 22.81
C GLY A 162 -0.20 14.87 23.96
N ASP A 163 0.80 14.04 23.67
CA ASP A 163 1.56 13.30 24.67
C ASP A 163 2.85 14.04 25.04
N ASP A 164 2.89 14.62 26.25
CA ASP A 164 4.06 15.33 26.80
C ASP A 164 5.33 14.45 26.87
N SER A 165 5.18 13.13 26.80
CA SER A 165 6.30 12.17 26.76
C SER A 165 6.92 12.02 25.39
N MET A 166 6.34 12.62 24.35
CA MET A 166 6.83 12.54 22.97
C MET A 166 8.08 13.41 22.81
N CYS A 167 9.16 12.81 22.33
CA CYS A 167 10.35 13.57 22.01
C CYS A 167 10.09 14.54 20.85
N GLN A 168 10.52 15.80 20.97
CA GLN A 168 10.37 16.81 19.92
C GLN A 168 10.93 16.36 18.57
N ALA A 169 12.02 15.59 18.55
CA ALA A 169 12.60 15.06 17.32
C ALA A 169 11.68 14.08 16.57
N LEU A 170 10.85 13.32 17.29
CA LEU A 170 9.86 12.42 16.67
C LEU A 170 8.68 13.20 16.07
N LEU A 171 8.27 14.29 16.71
CA LEU A 171 7.26 15.20 16.16
C LEU A 171 7.75 15.86 14.87
N GLU A 172 9.00 16.30 14.85
CA GLU A 172 9.63 16.91 13.66
C GLU A 172 9.71 15.93 12.46
N ILE A 173 9.89 14.64 12.71
CA ILE A 173 9.84 13.60 11.66
C ILE A 173 8.43 13.47 11.05
N MET A 174 7.40 13.60 11.87
CA MET A 174 6.00 13.44 11.43
C MET A 174 5.41 14.70 10.78
N GLU A 175 5.85 15.88 11.17
CA GLU A 175 5.21 17.16 10.79
C GLU A 175 5.11 17.37 9.27
N PRO A 176 6.16 17.08 8.45
CA PRO A 176 6.06 17.23 6.99
C PRO A 176 4.95 16.39 6.37
N GLU A 177 4.77 15.15 6.83
CA GLU A 177 3.73 14.25 6.33
C GLU A 177 2.32 14.68 6.78
N ILE A 178 2.18 15.13 8.02
CA ILE A 178 0.93 15.68 8.54
C ILE A 178 0.50 16.91 7.73
N GLU A 179 1.43 17.84 7.47
CA GLU A 179 1.15 19.03 6.68
C GLU A 179 0.81 18.71 5.22
N LYS A 180 1.45 17.70 4.63
CA LYS A 180 1.14 17.19 3.30
C LYS A 180 -0.29 16.63 3.26
N ILE A 181 -0.66 15.79 4.23
CA ILE A 181 -2.01 15.19 4.33
C ILE A 181 -3.07 16.28 4.47
N LYS A 182 -2.87 17.27 5.35
CA LYS A 182 -3.81 18.39 5.53
C LYS A 182 -4.01 19.18 4.23
N ARG A 183 -2.94 19.44 3.48
CA ARG A 183 -3.03 20.13 2.18
C ARG A 183 -3.82 19.31 1.16
N ASP A 184 -3.56 18.01 1.07
CA ASP A 184 -4.26 17.10 0.15
C ASP A 184 -5.75 17.03 0.49
N GLU A 185 -6.10 16.98 1.77
CA GLU A 185 -7.50 16.96 2.23
C GLU A 185 -8.22 18.28 1.95
N ALA A 186 -7.57 19.41 2.19
CA ALA A 186 -8.11 20.71 1.85
C ALA A 186 -8.36 20.83 0.34
N GLN A 187 -7.42 20.38 -0.49
CA GLN A 187 -7.58 20.38 -1.95
C GLN A 187 -8.74 19.49 -2.39
N LYS A 188 -8.89 18.29 -1.81
CA LYS A 188 -10.03 17.40 -2.08
C LYS A 188 -11.36 18.08 -1.70
N GLY A 189 -11.42 18.71 -0.53
CA GLY A 189 -12.60 19.47 -0.10
C GLY A 189 -12.98 20.59 -1.08
N HIS A 190 -11.98 21.33 -1.59
CA HIS A 190 -12.22 22.35 -2.62
C HIS A 190 -12.73 21.76 -3.94
N ILE A 191 -12.24 20.61 -4.36
CA ILE A 191 -12.69 19.92 -5.58
C ILE A 191 -14.15 19.48 -5.44
N TYR A 192 -14.51 18.80 -4.34
CA TYR A 192 -15.89 18.38 -4.09
C TYR A 192 -16.85 19.58 -3.95
N GLY A 193 -16.45 20.63 -3.26
CA GLY A 193 -17.23 21.88 -3.22
C GLY A 193 -17.45 22.51 -4.59
N ALA A 194 -16.46 22.45 -5.48
CA ALA A 194 -16.61 22.93 -6.84
C ALA A 194 -17.55 22.05 -7.68
N ILE A 195 -17.52 20.72 -7.52
CA ILE A 195 -18.44 19.79 -8.17
C ILE A 195 -19.89 20.09 -7.73
N SER A 196 -20.13 20.16 -6.42
CA SER A 196 -21.45 20.46 -5.86
C SER A 196 -22.00 21.78 -6.41
N MET A 197 -21.21 22.86 -6.38
CA MET A 197 -21.61 24.15 -6.94
C MET A 197 -21.93 24.06 -8.44
N CYS A 198 -21.15 23.34 -9.22
CA CYS A 198 -21.42 23.18 -10.66
C CYS A 198 -22.72 22.38 -10.92
N ARG A 199 -23.02 21.38 -10.11
CA ARG A 199 -24.28 20.62 -10.16
C ARG A 199 -25.49 21.50 -9.80
N ASP A 200 -25.37 22.31 -8.75
CA ASP A 200 -26.40 23.25 -8.33
C ASP A 200 -26.75 24.27 -9.44
N LEU A 201 -25.75 24.62 -10.26
CA LEU A 201 -25.91 25.46 -11.44
C LEU A 201 -26.42 24.72 -12.68
N GLY A 202 -26.71 23.42 -12.58
CA GLY A 202 -27.22 22.59 -13.67
C GLY A 202 -26.23 22.32 -14.81
N LEU A 203 -24.92 22.39 -14.54
CA LEU A 203 -23.90 22.11 -15.54
C LEU A 203 -23.80 20.61 -15.82
N SER A 204 -23.54 20.24 -17.08
CA SER A 204 -23.32 18.86 -17.47
C SER A 204 -21.95 18.34 -16.97
N ASP A 205 -21.85 17.03 -16.80
CA ASP A 205 -20.64 16.36 -16.34
C ASP A 205 -19.41 16.70 -17.20
N ASP A 206 -19.55 16.78 -18.51
CA ASP A 206 -18.46 17.18 -19.42
C ASP A 206 -17.93 18.59 -19.14
N VAL A 207 -18.83 19.53 -18.81
CA VAL A 207 -18.46 20.90 -18.45
C VAL A 207 -17.77 20.92 -17.08
N ILE A 208 -18.25 20.11 -16.14
CA ILE A 208 -17.64 19.97 -14.80
C ILE A 208 -16.24 19.41 -14.93
N LEU A 209 -16.05 18.31 -15.66
CA LEU A 209 -14.74 17.69 -15.89
C LEU A 209 -13.73 18.69 -16.47
N LYS A 210 -14.14 19.44 -17.51
CA LYS A 210 -13.28 20.45 -18.12
C LYS A 210 -12.87 21.55 -17.14
N ARG A 211 -13.80 22.04 -16.32
CA ARG A 211 -13.51 23.04 -15.28
C ARG A 211 -12.58 22.52 -14.21
N LEU A 212 -12.72 21.25 -13.80
CA LEU A 212 -11.82 20.62 -12.82
C LEU A 212 -10.40 20.52 -13.36
N GLN A 213 -10.25 20.15 -14.64
CA GLN A 213 -8.93 20.10 -15.29
C GLN A 213 -8.28 21.49 -15.35
N GLU A 214 -9.02 22.50 -15.78
CA GLU A 214 -8.51 23.87 -15.92
C GLU A 214 -8.15 24.51 -14.57
N LYS A 215 -8.98 24.31 -13.55
CA LYS A 215 -8.82 24.98 -12.26
C LYS A 215 -7.84 24.28 -11.32
N TYR A 216 -7.83 22.95 -11.33
CA TYR A 216 -7.04 22.13 -10.38
C TYR A 216 -5.90 21.36 -11.05
N HIS A 217 -5.69 21.57 -12.36
CA HIS A 217 -4.63 20.93 -13.16
C HIS A 217 -4.69 19.40 -13.13
N LEU A 218 -5.90 18.83 -13.03
CA LEU A 218 -6.13 17.40 -12.99
C LEU A 218 -6.07 16.81 -14.40
N SER A 219 -5.59 15.57 -14.51
CA SER A 219 -5.81 14.78 -15.71
C SER A 219 -7.31 14.45 -15.86
N TRP A 220 -7.74 14.10 -17.07
CA TRP A 220 -9.14 13.67 -17.31
C TRP A 220 -9.55 12.53 -16.35
N LYS A 221 -8.69 11.54 -16.19
CA LYS A 221 -8.91 10.36 -15.34
C LYS A 221 -9.06 10.68 -13.85
N GLU A 222 -8.31 11.66 -13.37
CA GLU A 222 -8.41 12.12 -11.98
C GLU A 222 -9.70 12.93 -11.77
N ALA A 223 -10.04 13.81 -12.68
CA ALA A 223 -11.29 14.59 -12.62
C ALA A 223 -12.53 13.67 -12.64
N GLU A 224 -12.53 12.64 -13.50
CA GLU A 224 -13.59 11.64 -13.59
C GLU A 224 -13.74 10.86 -12.28
N LYS A 225 -12.63 10.45 -11.65
CA LYS A 225 -12.65 9.77 -10.35
C LYS A 225 -13.33 10.60 -9.26
N TYR A 226 -13.05 11.91 -9.22
CA TYR A 226 -13.71 12.81 -8.27
C TYR A 226 -15.20 12.96 -8.54
N LEU A 227 -15.59 13.04 -9.80
CA LEU A 227 -16.98 13.21 -10.20
C LEU A 227 -17.83 11.96 -9.87
N GLN A 228 -17.26 10.75 -10.04
CA GLN A 228 -17.91 9.48 -9.71
C GLN A 228 -18.02 9.25 -8.19
N ALA A 229 -17.04 9.69 -7.42
CA ALA A 229 -17.06 9.53 -5.96
C ALA A 229 -18.06 10.45 -5.25
N ASP A 230 -18.57 11.50 -5.94
CA ASP A 230 -19.57 12.44 -5.45
C ASP A 230 -21.01 12.06 -5.92
N SER A 231 -21.18 10.97 -6.64
CA SER A 231 -22.48 10.46 -7.12
C SER A 231 -23.07 9.49 -6.13
#